data_5d73a7e7eb24c6d59b35c4531294f6b1
#
_entry.id   5d73a7e7eb24c6d59b35c4531294f6b1
#
_cell.length_a   1.000
_cell.length_b   1.000
_cell.length_c   1.000
_cell.angle_alpha   90.00
_cell.angle_beta   90.00
_cell.angle_gamma   90.00
#
_symmetry.space_group_name_H-M   'P 1'
#
loop_
_entity.id
_entity.type
_entity.pdbx_description
1 polymer ?
#
loop_
_entity_poly.entity_id
_entity_poly.type
_entity_poly.pdbx_seq_one_letter_code
_entity_poly.pdbx_strand_id
1 'polypeptide(L)'
;MEENLKTAKIPNAGTVVISQDESGIKLYDHQYDAYANLTRKIINANSYPYKGLLVLPTGGGKTLTAARWITENILDKGIKVLWVAHRHELLEQAKRTFASILAFKEFFKNKKEFKWRMVSGIHDKAVNIKPDDDIIFASKDSISSERSFNYLKNNFLKGQDEIFLVIDEAHHAPAPTYRNLIKGIEENVPKFRMLGLTATPIRTSDRELGYMAKIFPNDMAYKTDLRTLVRNGILSEPKFEEIQTGQDFKKDLDEEQIRKINNGFDLESIGFDVAKKIADNNERNNLIVNRYVENKEKYGKSIVFAVNKENVIALNTLFHEKGIRSDFVMSDTRDASGIHNVSSKENKENYNQNLN
;
A
#
# COMPACT_ATOMS: atom_id res chain seq x y z
N MET A 1 17.99 37.96 -6.54
CA MET A 1 18.08 36.89 -7.56
C MET A 1 17.43 35.65 -6.95
N GLU A 2 16.12 35.67 -6.92
CA GLU A 2 15.28 34.51 -6.57
C GLU A 2 14.66 34.03 -7.87
N GLU A 3 15.31 33.13 -8.57
CA GLU A 3 14.78 32.54 -9.79
C GLU A 3 14.52 31.05 -9.61
N ASN A 4 13.23 30.73 -9.61
CA ASN A 4 12.64 29.55 -10.23
C ASN A 4 13.24 28.17 -9.88
N LEU A 5 13.00 27.68 -8.69
CA LEU A 5 12.82 26.25 -8.50
C LEU A 5 11.39 25.87 -8.99
N LYS A 6 11.24 25.79 -10.33
CA LYS A 6 10.13 25.06 -10.94
C LYS A 6 10.22 23.62 -10.43
N THR A 7 9.30 23.22 -9.56
CA THR A 7 9.10 21.80 -9.19
C THR A 7 9.01 20.99 -10.49
N ALA A 8 10.04 20.23 -10.77
CA ALA A 8 10.08 19.36 -11.95
C ALA A 8 8.90 18.39 -11.81
N LYS A 9 7.93 18.49 -12.71
CA LYS A 9 6.74 17.64 -12.70
C LYS A 9 7.21 16.21 -12.88
N ILE A 10 7.02 15.36 -11.86
CA ILE A 10 7.38 13.94 -11.94
C ILE A 10 6.68 13.36 -13.17
N PRO A 11 7.40 12.75 -14.12
CA PRO A 11 6.78 12.23 -15.33
C PRO A 11 5.78 11.12 -14.98
N ASN A 12 4.62 11.17 -15.65
CA ASN A 12 3.55 10.17 -15.45
C ASN A 12 3.72 8.94 -16.34
N ALA A 13 4.66 8.96 -17.27
CA ALA A 13 5.03 7.85 -18.13
C ALA A 13 6.50 8.02 -18.57
N GLY A 14 7.13 6.94 -18.95
CA GLY A 14 8.51 6.98 -19.43
C GLY A 14 9.03 5.63 -19.89
N THR A 15 10.27 5.65 -20.34
CA THR A 15 11.05 4.45 -20.69
C THR A 15 12.16 4.30 -19.67
N VAL A 16 12.37 3.11 -19.18
CA VAL A 16 13.48 2.73 -18.31
C VAL A 16 14.44 1.90 -19.12
N VAL A 17 15.67 2.38 -19.25
CA VAL A 17 16.78 1.64 -19.88
C VAL A 17 17.41 0.72 -18.83
N ILE A 18 17.65 -0.52 -19.19
CA ILE A 18 18.22 -1.52 -18.28
C ILE A 18 19.72 -1.26 -18.12
N SER A 19 20.16 -1.02 -16.89
CA SER A 19 21.58 -0.84 -16.56
C SER A 19 22.38 -2.11 -16.84
N GLN A 20 23.60 -1.92 -17.35
CA GLN A 20 24.56 -3.01 -17.54
C GLN A 20 25.35 -3.34 -16.26
N ASP A 21 25.17 -2.55 -15.20
CA ASP A 21 25.78 -2.79 -13.90
C ASP A 21 25.07 -3.92 -13.14
N GLU A 22 25.61 -4.30 -11.99
CA GLU A 22 24.97 -5.21 -11.06
C GLU A 22 24.21 -4.41 -9.99
N SER A 23 23.00 -4.87 -9.62
CA SER A 23 22.17 -4.17 -8.62
C SER A 23 22.70 -4.34 -7.20
N GLY A 24 23.42 -5.43 -6.92
CA GLY A 24 23.84 -5.83 -5.58
C GLY A 24 22.69 -6.25 -4.66
N ILE A 25 21.45 -6.33 -5.16
CA ILE A 25 20.28 -6.67 -4.35
C ILE A 25 20.23 -8.16 -4.08
N LYS A 26 20.26 -8.50 -2.80
CA LYS A 26 20.06 -9.86 -2.33
C LYS A 26 18.70 -9.98 -1.65
N LEU A 27 17.98 -11.04 -1.97
CA LEU A 27 16.75 -11.40 -1.27
C LEU A 27 17.09 -12.07 0.07
N TYR A 28 16.23 -11.92 1.07
CA TYR A 28 16.24 -12.73 2.28
C TYR A 28 15.69 -14.14 1.98
N ASP A 29 15.98 -15.11 2.82
CA ASP A 29 15.58 -16.52 2.61
C ASP A 29 14.07 -16.67 2.38
N HIS A 30 13.23 -16.03 3.18
CA HIS A 30 11.77 -16.06 3.01
C HIS A 30 11.31 -15.44 1.67
N GLN A 31 12.07 -14.51 1.10
CA GLN A 31 11.78 -13.92 -0.21
C GLN A 31 12.22 -14.88 -1.33
N TYR A 32 13.32 -15.60 -1.16
CA TYR A 32 13.72 -16.70 -2.06
C TYR A 32 12.69 -17.83 -2.05
N ASP A 33 12.20 -18.21 -0.88
CA ASP A 33 11.14 -19.22 -0.76
C ASP A 33 9.86 -18.76 -1.46
N ALA A 34 9.47 -17.49 -1.28
CA ALA A 34 8.33 -16.90 -1.97
C ALA A 34 8.54 -16.92 -3.49
N TYR A 35 9.70 -16.50 -3.98
CA TYR A 35 10.06 -16.52 -5.39
C TYR A 35 9.94 -17.94 -6.00
N ALA A 36 10.51 -18.95 -5.35
CA ALA A 36 10.44 -20.33 -5.80
C ALA A 36 9.00 -20.87 -5.84
N ASN A 37 8.21 -20.55 -4.81
CA ASN A 37 6.79 -20.93 -4.75
C ASN A 37 5.94 -20.25 -5.84
N LEU A 38 6.17 -18.95 -6.10
CA LEU A 38 5.52 -18.23 -7.19
C LEU A 38 5.83 -18.90 -8.55
N THR A 39 7.10 -19.22 -8.81
CA THR A 39 7.51 -19.92 -10.03
C THR A 39 6.80 -21.26 -10.17
N ARG A 40 6.82 -22.08 -9.13
CA ARG A 40 6.18 -23.39 -9.14
C ARG A 40 4.68 -23.32 -9.37
N LYS A 41 3.99 -22.38 -8.69
CA LYS A 41 2.51 -22.30 -8.71
C LYS A 41 1.97 -21.52 -9.91
N ILE A 42 2.68 -20.50 -10.38
CA ILE A 42 2.19 -19.64 -11.46
C ILE A 42 2.69 -20.08 -12.83
N ILE A 43 3.99 -20.36 -12.95
CA ILE A 43 4.57 -20.74 -14.26
C ILE A 43 4.29 -22.19 -14.59
N ASN A 44 4.49 -23.10 -13.62
CA ASN A 44 4.35 -24.53 -13.85
C ASN A 44 2.91 -25.03 -13.78
N ALA A 45 1.98 -24.26 -13.26
CA ALA A 45 0.60 -24.68 -13.05
C ALA A 45 -0.17 -24.93 -14.36
N ASN A 46 0.27 -24.36 -15.47
CA ASN A 46 -0.28 -24.50 -16.82
C ASN A 46 -1.84 -24.33 -16.89
N SER A 47 -2.43 -23.69 -15.88
CA SER A 47 -3.86 -23.47 -15.73
C SER A 47 -4.21 -21.99 -15.86
N TYR A 48 -5.26 -21.70 -16.61
CA TYR A 48 -5.82 -20.36 -16.75
C TYR A 48 -7.33 -20.40 -16.49
N PRO A 49 -7.89 -19.39 -15.81
CA PRO A 49 -7.18 -18.29 -15.13
C PRO A 49 -6.42 -18.78 -13.90
N TYR A 50 -5.26 -18.15 -13.59
CA TYR A 50 -4.59 -18.33 -12.30
C TYR A 50 -4.79 -17.08 -11.42
N LYS A 51 -5.21 -17.25 -10.17
CA LYS A 51 -5.46 -16.17 -9.22
C LYS A 51 -5.01 -16.59 -7.83
N GLY A 52 -3.81 -16.20 -7.43
CA GLY A 52 -3.20 -16.58 -6.14
C GLY A 52 -2.80 -15.38 -5.29
N LEU A 53 -2.46 -15.65 -4.01
CA LEU A 53 -2.05 -14.66 -3.03
C LEU A 53 -0.59 -14.84 -2.61
N LEU A 54 0.13 -13.72 -2.52
CA LEU A 54 1.39 -13.61 -1.79
C LEU A 54 1.13 -12.90 -0.46
N VAL A 55 1.34 -13.62 0.64
CA VAL A 55 1.09 -13.13 1.99
C VAL A 55 2.40 -12.95 2.73
N LEU A 56 2.83 -11.70 2.90
CA LEU A 56 4.00 -11.30 3.66
C LEU A 56 3.64 -10.16 4.61
N PRO A 57 4.10 -10.18 5.87
CA PRO A 57 3.90 -9.08 6.80
C PRO A 57 4.42 -7.75 6.26
N THR A 58 3.92 -6.65 6.80
CA THR A 58 4.50 -5.32 6.55
C THR A 58 5.97 -5.33 6.96
N GLY A 59 6.85 -4.76 6.14
CA GLY A 59 8.30 -4.85 6.31
C GLY A 59 8.93 -6.14 5.77
N GLY A 60 8.17 -7.20 5.45
CA GLY A 60 8.67 -8.44 4.88
C GLY A 60 9.06 -8.38 3.39
N GLY A 61 8.90 -7.21 2.73
CA GLY A 61 9.35 -6.98 1.36
C GLY A 61 8.40 -7.49 0.27
N LYS A 62 7.09 -7.51 0.51
CA LYS A 62 6.04 -7.93 -0.47
C LYS A 62 6.29 -7.38 -1.87
N THR A 63 6.37 -6.05 -1.97
CA THR A 63 6.50 -5.33 -3.24
C THR A 63 7.79 -5.72 -3.96
N LEU A 64 8.93 -5.77 -3.26
CA LEU A 64 10.21 -6.14 -3.84
C LEU A 64 10.21 -7.60 -4.35
N THR A 65 9.71 -8.52 -3.53
CA THR A 65 9.66 -9.96 -3.89
C THR A 65 8.78 -10.19 -5.12
N ALA A 66 7.57 -9.63 -5.13
CA ALA A 66 6.65 -9.73 -6.26
C ALA A 66 7.21 -9.06 -7.52
N ALA A 67 7.71 -7.81 -7.39
CA ALA A 67 8.25 -7.06 -8.51
C ALA A 67 9.46 -7.76 -9.14
N ARG A 68 10.40 -8.29 -8.33
CA ARG A 68 11.53 -9.03 -8.84
C ARG A 68 11.09 -10.28 -9.60
N TRP A 69 10.19 -11.07 -9.03
CA TRP A 69 9.68 -12.26 -9.70
C TRP A 69 8.95 -11.92 -11.01
N ILE A 70 8.13 -10.85 -11.01
CA ILE A 70 7.41 -10.36 -12.19
C ILE A 70 8.40 -9.86 -13.25
N THR A 71 9.43 -9.13 -12.85
CA THR A 71 10.46 -8.64 -13.77
C THR A 71 11.08 -9.81 -14.56
N GLU A 72 11.56 -10.85 -13.88
CA GLU A 72 12.27 -11.95 -14.51
C GLU A 72 11.35 -12.94 -15.26
N ASN A 73 10.12 -13.14 -14.79
CA ASN A 73 9.26 -14.20 -15.30
C ASN A 73 8.12 -13.71 -16.19
N ILE A 74 7.81 -12.42 -16.17
CA ILE A 74 6.66 -11.83 -16.88
C ILE A 74 7.14 -10.69 -17.80
N LEU A 75 7.65 -9.60 -17.22
CA LEU A 75 7.98 -8.38 -17.94
C LEU A 75 9.12 -8.58 -18.94
N ASP A 76 10.19 -9.27 -18.54
CA ASP A 76 11.33 -9.60 -19.41
C ASP A 76 10.94 -10.53 -20.57
N LYS A 77 9.86 -11.29 -20.43
CA LYS A 77 9.28 -12.14 -21.49
C LYS A 77 8.32 -11.41 -22.42
N GLY A 78 8.14 -10.10 -22.24
CA GLY A 78 7.25 -9.27 -23.05
C GLY A 78 5.75 -9.38 -22.68
N ILE A 79 5.42 -10.05 -21.58
CA ILE A 79 4.05 -10.12 -21.07
C ILE A 79 3.76 -8.80 -20.33
N LYS A 80 2.64 -8.16 -20.68
CA LYS A 80 2.24 -6.90 -20.08
C LYS A 80 1.77 -7.06 -18.64
N VAL A 81 2.08 -6.05 -17.81
CA VAL A 81 1.77 -6.04 -16.39
C VAL A 81 0.83 -4.89 -16.06
N LEU A 82 -0.28 -5.17 -15.39
CA LEU A 82 -1.15 -4.16 -14.79
C LEU A 82 -1.03 -4.26 -13.27
N TRP A 83 -0.41 -3.25 -12.64
CA TRP A 83 -0.27 -3.15 -11.19
C TRP A 83 -1.32 -2.20 -10.63
N VAL A 84 -2.22 -2.70 -9.81
CA VAL A 84 -3.35 -1.92 -9.26
C VAL A 84 -3.24 -1.80 -7.75
N ALA A 85 -3.36 -0.57 -7.26
CA ALA A 85 -3.44 -0.26 -5.83
C ALA A 85 -4.53 0.78 -5.54
N HIS A 86 -4.91 0.93 -4.26
CA HIS A 86 -5.91 1.92 -3.87
C HIS A 86 -5.30 3.28 -3.49
N ARG A 87 -3.99 3.34 -3.20
CA ARG A 87 -3.26 4.56 -2.81
C ARG A 87 -2.16 4.90 -3.80
N HIS A 88 -1.98 6.21 -4.05
CA HIS A 88 -0.97 6.71 -4.97
C HIS A 88 0.46 6.37 -4.53
N GLU A 89 0.72 6.45 -3.23
CA GLU A 89 2.02 6.14 -2.63
C GLU A 89 2.47 4.71 -2.93
N LEU A 90 1.54 3.74 -2.90
CA LEU A 90 1.84 2.35 -3.23
C LEU A 90 2.21 2.18 -4.71
N LEU A 91 1.55 2.94 -5.60
CA LEU A 91 1.88 2.94 -7.02
C LEU A 91 3.27 3.54 -7.28
N GLU A 92 3.59 4.66 -6.62
CA GLU A 92 4.91 5.29 -6.71
C GLU A 92 6.01 4.37 -6.17
N GLN A 93 5.75 3.69 -5.04
CA GLN A 93 6.67 2.70 -4.47
C GLN A 93 6.90 1.53 -5.44
N ALA A 94 5.83 0.97 -6.01
CA ALA A 94 5.94 -0.11 -6.98
C ALA A 94 6.73 0.36 -8.21
N LYS A 95 6.39 1.49 -8.81
CA LYS A 95 7.10 2.08 -9.95
C LYS A 95 8.58 2.27 -9.63
N ARG A 96 8.92 2.84 -8.47
CA ARG A 96 10.31 3.03 -8.05
C ARG A 96 11.04 1.68 -7.94
N THR A 97 10.37 0.65 -7.43
CA THR A 97 10.94 -0.70 -7.34
C THR A 97 11.32 -1.24 -8.72
N PHE A 98 10.43 -1.17 -9.70
CA PHE A 98 10.74 -1.62 -11.07
C PHE A 98 11.78 -0.74 -11.77
N ALA A 99 11.65 0.58 -11.69
CA ALA A 99 12.43 1.52 -12.48
C ALA A 99 13.83 1.83 -11.93
N SER A 100 14.03 1.72 -10.61
CA SER A 100 15.28 2.13 -9.97
C SER A 100 15.99 0.98 -9.24
N ILE A 101 15.22 0.00 -8.73
CA ILE A 101 15.77 -1.10 -7.93
C ILE A 101 16.04 -2.34 -8.78
N LEU A 102 15.18 -2.62 -9.76
CA LEU A 102 15.22 -3.85 -10.56
C LEU A 102 15.59 -3.63 -12.05
N ALA A 103 15.94 -2.41 -12.45
CA ALA A 103 16.28 -2.11 -13.85
C ALA A 103 17.76 -2.45 -14.19
N PHE A 104 18.15 -3.70 -13.93
CA PHE A 104 19.51 -4.19 -14.12
C PHE A 104 19.54 -5.49 -14.95
N LYS A 105 20.63 -5.69 -15.70
CA LYS A 105 20.84 -6.83 -16.62
C LYS A 105 20.70 -8.21 -15.94
N GLU A 106 20.93 -8.28 -14.64
CA GLU A 106 20.79 -9.52 -13.89
C GLU A 106 19.32 -9.99 -13.78
N PHE A 107 18.36 -9.06 -13.89
CA PHE A 107 16.92 -9.34 -13.83
C PHE A 107 16.26 -9.31 -15.21
N PHE A 108 16.89 -8.68 -16.20
CA PHE A 108 16.41 -8.59 -17.58
C PHE A 108 17.41 -9.27 -18.54
N LYS A 109 17.02 -10.39 -19.12
CA LYS A 109 17.86 -11.15 -20.06
C LYS A 109 17.51 -10.87 -21.51
N ASN A 110 16.25 -10.50 -21.79
CA ASN A 110 15.71 -10.34 -23.12
C ASN A 110 15.46 -8.88 -23.50
N LYS A 111 14.94 -8.08 -22.55
CA LYS A 111 14.65 -6.67 -22.79
C LYS A 111 15.85 -5.78 -22.46
N LYS A 112 16.05 -4.73 -23.26
CA LYS A 112 17.03 -3.66 -22.99
C LYS A 112 16.39 -2.44 -22.35
N GLU A 113 15.07 -2.32 -22.46
CA GLU A 113 14.25 -1.25 -21.90
C GLU A 113 12.83 -1.73 -21.69
N PHE A 114 12.06 -1.01 -20.88
CA PHE A 114 10.61 -1.17 -20.78
C PHE A 114 9.91 0.17 -20.60
N LYS A 115 8.67 0.26 -21.08
CA LYS A 115 7.84 1.45 -21.01
C LYS A 115 6.82 1.32 -19.89
N TRP A 116 6.70 2.36 -19.09
CA TRP A 116 5.78 2.40 -17.97
C TRP A 116 4.86 3.62 -18.04
N ARG A 117 3.68 3.50 -17.43
CA ARG A 117 2.72 4.58 -17.24
C ARG A 117 2.07 4.48 -15.87
N MET A 118 1.81 5.66 -15.26
CA MET A 118 1.08 5.78 -14.00
C MET A 118 -0.26 6.45 -14.24
N VAL A 119 -1.36 5.73 -13.96
CA VAL A 119 -2.73 6.18 -14.19
C VAL A 119 -3.44 6.32 -12.85
N SER A 120 -3.58 7.56 -12.38
CA SER A 120 -4.26 7.85 -11.12
C SER A 120 -4.79 9.28 -11.10
N GLY A 121 -5.63 9.63 -10.11
CA GLY A 121 -6.24 10.94 -10.02
C GLY A 121 -5.27 12.13 -10.00
N ILE A 122 -4.03 11.93 -9.54
CA ILE A 122 -2.98 12.97 -9.47
C ILE A 122 -1.91 12.81 -10.55
N HIS A 123 -1.90 11.72 -11.31
CA HIS A 123 -0.94 11.43 -12.38
C HIS A 123 -1.60 11.54 -13.75
N ASP A 124 -1.50 10.48 -14.55
CA ASP A 124 -2.04 10.44 -15.89
C ASP A 124 -3.48 9.92 -15.93
N LYS A 125 -4.18 10.18 -17.05
CA LYS A 125 -5.54 9.69 -17.28
C LYS A 125 -5.51 8.44 -18.16
N ALA A 126 -6.53 7.58 -18.01
CA ALA A 126 -6.66 6.35 -18.80
C ALA A 126 -6.65 6.56 -20.32
N VAL A 127 -7.11 7.74 -20.80
CA VAL A 127 -7.08 8.09 -22.23
C VAL A 127 -5.67 8.12 -22.83
N ASN A 128 -4.64 8.31 -22.02
CA ASN A 128 -3.25 8.38 -22.45
C ASN A 128 -2.54 7.00 -22.46
N ILE A 129 -3.24 5.92 -22.09
CA ILE A 129 -2.73 4.55 -22.18
C ILE A 129 -2.36 4.24 -23.63
N LYS A 130 -1.16 3.70 -23.83
CA LYS A 130 -0.64 3.37 -25.17
C LYS A 130 -0.50 1.87 -25.38
N PRO A 131 -0.60 1.39 -26.63
CA PRO A 131 -0.41 -0.03 -26.95
C PRO A 131 0.99 -0.55 -26.66
N ASP A 132 1.99 0.32 -26.59
CA ASP A 132 3.39 -0.01 -26.31
C ASP A 132 3.82 0.18 -24.85
N ASP A 133 2.90 0.54 -23.94
CA ASP A 133 3.17 0.48 -22.50
C ASP A 133 3.39 -0.99 -22.09
N ASP A 134 4.50 -1.31 -21.43
CA ASP A 134 4.80 -2.66 -20.94
C ASP A 134 4.20 -2.90 -19.56
N ILE A 135 4.24 -1.86 -18.70
CA ILE A 135 3.66 -1.91 -17.35
C ILE A 135 2.86 -0.65 -17.05
N ILE A 136 1.65 -0.84 -16.54
CA ILE A 136 0.80 0.25 -16.04
C ILE A 136 0.65 0.11 -14.53
N PHE A 137 0.94 1.20 -13.81
CA PHE A 137 0.63 1.36 -12.39
C PHE A 137 -0.64 2.19 -12.29
N ALA A 138 -1.74 1.61 -11.83
CA ALA A 138 -3.03 2.29 -11.85
C ALA A 138 -3.73 2.30 -10.48
N SER A 139 -4.35 3.43 -10.14
CA SER A 139 -5.35 3.41 -9.07
C SER A 139 -6.63 2.75 -9.58
N LYS A 140 -7.27 1.93 -8.73
CA LYS A 140 -8.50 1.24 -9.12
C LYS A 140 -9.56 2.22 -9.64
N ASP A 141 -9.71 3.38 -8.99
CA ASP A 141 -10.74 4.37 -9.33
C ASP A 141 -10.50 5.02 -10.70
N SER A 142 -9.25 5.13 -11.13
CA SER A 142 -8.89 5.74 -12.41
C SER A 142 -9.11 4.83 -13.63
N ILE A 143 -9.26 3.52 -13.42
CA ILE A 143 -9.43 2.54 -14.50
C ILE A 143 -10.74 1.74 -14.44
N SER A 144 -11.58 1.95 -13.40
CA SER A 144 -12.79 1.15 -13.16
C SER A 144 -14.04 1.71 -13.80
N SER A 145 -14.08 3.00 -14.19
CA SER A 145 -15.24 3.52 -14.94
C SER A 145 -15.29 2.89 -16.33
N GLU A 146 -16.48 2.69 -16.87
CA GLU A 146 -16.67 2.08 -18.21
C GLU A 146 -15.81 2.78 -19.27
N ARG A 147 -15.79 4.12 -19.27
CA ARG A 147 -14.97 4.91 -20.19
C ARG A 147 -13.48 4.63 -20.02
N SER A 148 -12.99 4.63 -18.79
CA SER A 148 -11.57 4.38 -18.49
C SER A 148 -11.17 2.96 -18.80
N PHE A 149 -12.03 1.98 -18.50
CA PHE A 149 -11.81 0.59 -18.83
C PHE A 149 -11.77 0.36 -20.35
N ASN A 150 -12.58 1.06 -21.11
CA ASN A 150 -12.53 0.98 -22.58
C ASN A 150 -11.17 1.45 -23.15
N TYR A 151 -10.53 2.47 -22.58
CA TYR A 151 -9.16 2.85 -22.96
C TYR A 151 -8.17 1.75 -22.62
N LEU A 152 -8.23 1.17 -21.42
CA LEU A 152 -7.39 0.05 -21.01
C LEU A 152 -7.58 -1.13 -21.96
N LYS A 153 -8.83 -1.53 -22.24
CA LYS A 153 -9.19 -2.63 -23.14
C LYS A 153 -8.64 -2.42 -24.55
N ASN A 154 -8.89 -1.26 -25.15
CA ASN A 154 -8.58 -1.02 -26.55
C ASN A 154 -7.11 -0.76 -26.82
N ASN A 155 -6.36 -0.21 -25.86
CA ASN A 155 -4.96 0.17 -26.05
C ASN A 155 -3.98 -0.77 -25.35
N PHE A 156 -4.35 -1.38 -24.21
CA PHE A 156 -3.42 -2.20 -23.44
C PHE A 156 -3.69 -3.70 -23.53
N LEU A 157 -4.98 -4.10 -23.45
CA LEU A 157 -5.36 -5.51 -23.47
C LEU A 157 -5.53 -6.05 -24.91
N LYS A 158 -5.94 -5.21 -25.84
CA LYS A 158 -6.27 -5.63 -27.21
C LYS A 158 -5.11 -6.35 -27.88
N GLY A 159 -5.38 -7.57 -28.35
CA GLY A 159 -4.40 -8.38 -29.08
C GLY A 159 -3.35 -9.05 -28.20
N GLN A 160 -3.49 -8.94 -26.87
CA GLN A 160 -2.61 -9.67 -25.95
C GLN A 160 -3.16 -11.09 -25.72
N ASP A 161 -2.29 -12.07 -25.87
CA ASP A 161 -2.60 -13.48 -25.54
C ASP A 161 -2.54 -13.70 -24.01
N GLU A 162 -1.69 -12.94 -23.33
CA GLU A 162 -1.47 -13.05 -21.89
C GLU A 162 -1.34 -11.68 -21.22
N ILE A 163 -1.92 -11.56 -20.02
CA ILE A 163 -1.78 -10.40 -19.12
C ILE A 163 -1.52 -10.88 -17.70
N PHE A 164 -0.65 -10.14 -16.99
CA PHE A 164 -0.41 -10.33 -15.58
C PHE A 164 -0.97 -9.16 -14.77
N LEU A 165 -1.98 -9.44 -13.94
CA LEU A 165 -2.59 -8.47 -13.03
C LEU A 165 -2.01 -8.61 -11.63
N VAL A 166 -1.61 -7.49 -11.01
CA VAL A 166 -1.25 -7.42 -9.60
C VAL A 166 -2.27 -6.56 -8.87
N ILE A 167 -2.79 -7.06 -7.77
CA ILE A 167 -3.62 -6.29 -6.82
C ILE A 167 -2.80 -6.09 -5.54
N ASP A 168 -2.30 -4.88 -5.36
CA ASP A 168 -1.60 -4.52 -4.12
C ASP A 168 -2.61 -4.22 -3.01
N GLU A 169 -2.31 -4.60 -1.78
CA GLU A 169 -3.24 -4.65 -0.65
C GLU A 169 -4.54 -5.40 -1.02
N ALA A 170 -4.36 -6.65 -1.47
CA ALA A 170 -5.41 -7.51 -2.04
C ALA A 170 -6.58 -7.79 -1.10
N HIS A 171 -6.47 -7.49 0.19
CA HIS A 171 -7.59 -7.52 1.12
C HIS A 171 -8.73 -6.55 0.76
N HIS A 172 -8.48 -5.59 -0.16
CA HIS A 172 -9.52 -4.74 -0.75
C HIS A 172 -10.21 -5.34 -1.98
N ALA A 173 -9.71 -6.45 -2.53
CA ALA A 173 -10.26 -7.08 -3.74
C ALA A 173 -11.74 -7.50 -3.64
N PRO A 174 -12.32 -7.82 -2.46
CA PRO A 174 -13.76 -8.06 -2.32
C PRO A 174 -14.68 -6.93 -2.74
N ALA A 175 -14.20 -5.68 -2.79
CA ALA A 175 -15.01 -4.53 -3.20
C ALA A 175 -15.55 -4.69 -4.64
N PRO A 176 -16.80 -4.29 -4.92
CA PRO A 176 -17.42 -4.45 -6.24
C PRO A 176 -16.60 -3.90 -7.40
N THR A 177 -15.93 -2.76 -7.18
CA THR A 177 -15.09 -2.10 -8.20
C THR A 177 -13.93 -2.98 -8.65
N TYR A 178 -13.21 -3.63 -7.70
CA TYR A 178 -12.16 -4.58 -8.03
C TYR A 178 -12.70 -5.82 -8.74
N ARG A 179 -13.82 -6.37 -8.26
CA ARG A 179 -14.41 -7.56 -8.88
C ARG A 179 -14.81 -7.32 -10.34
N ASN A 180 -15.40 -6.15 -10.63
CA ASN A 180 -15.76 -5.78 -11.99
C ASN A 180 -14.52 -5.59 -12.88
N LEU A 181 -13.47 -4.95 -12.36
CA LEU A 181 -12.21 -4.81 -13.07
C LEU A 181 -11.56 -6.16 -13.39
N ILE A 182 -11.45 -7.05 -12.41
CA ILE A 182 -10.87 -8.40 -12.56
C ILE A 182 -11.65 -9.17 -13.63
N LYS A 183 -12.99 -9.20 -13.52
CA LYS A 183 -13.88 -9.87 -14.48
C LYS A 183 -13.71 -9.28 -15.89
N GLY A 184 -13.70 -7.95 -16.01
CA GLY A 184 -13.52 -7.28 -17.30
C GLY A 184 -12.19 -7.62 -17.97
N ILE A 185 -11.09 -7.75 -17.22
CA ILE A 185 -9.80 -8.15 -17.79
C ILE A 185 -9.83 -9.63 -18.21
N GLU A 186 -10.30 -10.51 -17.33
CA GLU A 186 -10.39 -11.95 -17.56
C GLU A 186 -11.21 -12.30 -18.81
N GLU A 187 -12.29 -11.57 -19.07
CA GLU A 187 -13.14 -11.77 -20.25
C GLU A 187 -12.50 -11.29 -21.58
N ASN A 188 -11.44 -10.49 -21.50
CA ASN A 188 -10.82 -9.88 -22.68
C ASN A 188 -9.42 -10.43 -23.01
N VAL A 189 -8.88 -11.39 -22.22
CA VAL A 189 -7.54 -11.95 -22.42
C VAL A 189 -7.57 -13.46 -22.23
N PRO A 190 -7.11 -14.25 -23.22
CA PRO A 190 -7.15 -15.73 -23.15
C PRO A 190 -6.39 -16.32 -21.97
N LYS A 191 -5.19 -15.81 -21.70
CA LYS A 191 -4.34 -16.26 -20.60
C LYS A 191 -4.26 -15.19 -19.51
N PHE A 192 -5.15 -15.29 -18.54
CA PHE A 192 -5.22 -14.37 -17.42
C PHE A 192 -4.52 -14.93 -16.18
N ARG A 193 -3.57 -14.19 -15.66
CA ARG A 193 -2.91 -14.48 -14.38
C ARG A 193 -3.03 -13.30 -13.45
N MET A 194 -3.28 -13.57 -12.16
CA MET A 194 -3.42 -12.55 -11.14
C MET A 194 -2.69 -12.96 -9.86
N LEU A 195 -1.97 -11.98 -9.29
CA LEU A 195 -1.31 -12.10 -7.99
C LEU A 195 -1.82 -10.99 -7.07
N GLY A 196 -2.46 -11.38 -5.97
CA GLY A 196 -2.78 -10.46 -4.88
C GLY A 196 -1.64 -10.39 -3.88
N LEU A 197 -1.29 -9.19 -3.44
CA LEU A 197 -0.29 -8.94 -2.39
C LEU A 197 -1.01 -8.44 -1.15
N THR A 198 -0.78 -9.07 0.01
CA THR A 198 -1.37 -8.60 1.27
C THR A 198 -0.52 -8.99 2.48
N ALA A 199 -0.57 -8.17 3.52
CA ALA A 199 -0.03 -8.54 4.83
C ALA A 199 -1.06 -9.34 5.65
N THR A 200 -2.34 -9.11 5.42
CA THR A 200 -3.47 -9.66 6.15
C THR A 200 -4.45 -10.33 5.19
N PRO A 201 -4.37 -11.65 4.99
CA PRO A 201 -5.26 -12.36 4.06
C PRO A 201 -6.70 -12.44 4.56
N ILE A 202 -6.93 -12.15 5.85
CA ILE A 202 -8.22 -12.27 6.52
C ILE A 202 -8.63 -10.87 6.98
N ARG A 203 -9.76 -10.36 6.47
CA ARG A 203 -10.51 -9.28 7.12
C ARG A 203 -11.51 -9.88 8.10
N THR A 204 -11.79 -9.12 9.17
CA THR A 204 -12.55 -9.53 10.34
C THR A 204 -14.03 -9.83 10.12
N SER A 205 -14.60 -9.65 8.92
CA SER A 205 -16.00 -9.99 8.67
C SER A 205 -16.13 -11.34 7.94
N ASP A 206 -16.93 -12.24 8.49
CA ASP A 206 -17.22 -13.57 7.90
C ASP A 206 -17.75 -13.48 6.46
N ARG A 207 -18.42 -12.38 6.10
CA ARG A 207 -18.90 -12.12 4.74
C ARG A 207 -17.78 -11.89 3.75
N GLU A 208 -16.68 -11.24 4.15
CA GLU A 208 -15.55 -10.93 3.28
C GLU A 208 -14.61 -12.13 3.09
N LEU A 209 -14.52 -13.04 4.06
CA LEU A 209 -13.76 -14.28 3.94
C LEU A 209 -14.21 -15.12 2.75
N GLY A 210 -15.51 -15.28 2.56
CA GLY A 210 -16.07 -16.02 1.42
C GLY A 210 -15.76 -15.38 0.06
N TYR A 211 -15.65 -14.06 -0.01
CA TYR A 211 -15.29 -13.37 -1.25
C TYR A 211 -13.81 -13.48 -1.58
N MET A 212 -12.89 -13.43 -0.60
CA MET A 212 -11.46 -13.62 -0.85
C MET A 212 -11.17 -14.98 -1.47
N ALA A 213 -11.74 -16.05 -0.94
CA ALA A 213 -11.60 -17.40 -1.51
C ALA A 213 -12.18 -17.52 -2.93
N LYS A 214 -13.27 -16.79 -3.23
CA LYS A 214 -13.84 -16.75 -4.60
C LYS A 214 -12.97 -15.99 -5.60
N ILE A 215 -12.31 -14.92 -5.15
CA ILE A 215 -11.45 -14.08 -5.99
C ILE A 215 -10.11 -14.76 -6.24
N PHE A 216 -9.56 -15.43 -5.21
CA PHE A 216 -8.28 -16.13 -5.25
C PHE A 216 -8.45 -17.63 -5.01
N PRO A 217 -9.09 -18.36 -5.94
CA PRO A 217 -9.39 -19.78 -5.77
C PRO A 217 -8.15 -20.68 -5.79
N ASN A 218 -7.04 -20.21 -6.36
CA ASN A 218 -5.77 -20.95 -6.43
C ASN A 218 -4.95 -20.88 -5.16
N ASP A 219 -5.55 -20.42 -4.04
CA ASP A 219 -4.95 -20.40 -2.72
C ASP A 219 -3.72 -19.48 -2.58
N MET A 220 -3.06 -19.57 -1.44
CA MET A 220 -1.86 -18.81 -1.16
C MET A 220 -0.68 -19.36 -1.95
N ALA A 221 -0.14 -18.55 -2.87
CA ALA A 221 1.09 -18.88 -3.58
C ALA A 221 2.24 -19.04 -2.59
N TYR A 222 2.32 -18.15 -1.60
CA TYR A 222 3.24 -18.24 -0.47
C TYR A 222 2.69 -17.44 0.72
N LYS A 223 3.01 -17.89 1.93
CA LYS A 223 2.69 -17.20 3.18
C LYS A 223 3.82 -17.37 4.18
N THR A 224 4.23 -16.28 4.83
CA THR A 224 4.97 -16.29 6.09
C THR A 224 4.30 -15.36 7.10
N ASP A 225 4.55 -15.56 8.36
CA ASP A 225 3.97 -14.78 9.44
C ASP A 225 5.01 -13.84 10.10
N LEU A 226 4.51 -12.87 10.86
CA LEU A 226 5.32 -11.88 11.56
C LEU A 226 6.30 -12.53 12.55
N ARG A 227 5.85 -13.55 13.30
CA ARG A 227 6.68 -14.22 14.32
C ARG A 227 7.89 -14.93 13.69
N THR A 228 7.69 -15.54 12.54
CA THR A 228 8.76 -16.17 11.77
C THR A 228 9.80 -15.13 11.34
N LEU A 229 9.41 -13.97 10.82
CA LEU A 229 10.32 -12.92 10.41
C LEU A 229 11.06 -12.27 11.59
N VAL A 230 10.40 -12.09 12.72
CA VAL A 230 11.03 -11.62 13.96
C VAL A 230 12.04 -12.63 14.46
N ARG A 231 11.67 -13.91 14.56
CA ARG A 231 12.59 -14.98 15.01
C ARG A 231 13.83 -15.11 14.14
N ASN A 232 13.70 -14.86 12.84
CA ASN A 232 14.80 -14.91 11.90
C ASN A 232 15.61 -13.59 11.84
N GLY A 233 15.32 -12.62 12.72
CA GLY A 233 16.03 -11.34 12.79
C GLY A 233 15.77 -10.38 11.60
N ILE A 234 14.77 -10.66 10.77
CA ILE A 234 14.38 -9.82 9.62
C ILE A 234 13.60 -8.60 10.10
N LEU A 235 12.72 -8.79 11.08
CA LEU A 235 11.93 -7.73 11.71
C LEU A 235 12.28 -7.63 13.19
N SER A 236 12.21 -6.41 13.71
CA SER A 236 12.45 -6.16 15.13
C SER A 236 11.37 -6.79 15.99
N GLU A 237 11.75 -7.27 17.18
CA GLU A 237 10.82 -7.77 18.17
C GLU A 237 9.98 -6.61 18.74
N PRO A 238 8.64 -6.65 18.65
CA PRO A 238 7.79 -5.62 19.22
C PRO A 238 7.79 -5.74 20.74
N LYS A 239 7.99 -4.60 21.42
CA LYS A 239 7.80 -4.46 22.87
C LYS A 239 6.53 -3.69 23.13
N PHE A 240 5.61 -4.29 23.83
CA PHE A 240 4.32 -3.66 24.19
C PHE A 240 4.41 -3.08 25.59
N GLU A 241 3.91 -1.87 25.75
CA GLU A 241 3.78 -1.19 27.03
C GLU A 241 2.36 -0.63 27.12
N GLU A 242 1.58 -1.13 28.05
CA GLU A 242 0.23 -0.64 28.32
C GLU A 242 0.27 0.41 29.42
N ILE A 243 -0.31 1.58 29.17
CA ILE A 243 -0.36 2.69 30.11
C ILE A 243 -1.81 2.95 30.45
N GLN A 244 -2.16 2.72 31.71
CA GLN A 244 -3.50 2.97 32.23
C GLN A 244 -3.74 4.48 32.32
N THR A 245 -4.78 4.98 31.69
CA THR A 245 -5.15 6.40 31.72
C THR A 245 -5.98 6.78 32.95
N GLY A 246 -6.47 5.79 33.72
CA GLY A 246 -7.40 6.01 34.82
C GLY A 246 -8.82 6.41 34.38
N GLN A 247 -9.06 6.51 33.09
CA GLN A 247 -10.33 6.91 32.51
C GLN A 247 -11.11 5.70 32.03
N ASP A 248 -12.37 5.60 32.42
CA ASP A 248 -13.28 4.52 32.00
C ASP A 248 -14.30 5.06 30.99
N PHE A 249 -13.97 4.92 29.71
CA PHE A 249 -14.88 5.29 28.60
C PHE A 249 -15.90 4.18 28.28
N LYS A 250 -15.83 3.00 28.90
CA LYS A 250 -16.77 1.90 28.63
C LYS A 250 -18.22 2.26 28.99
N LYS A 251 -18.39 3.16 29.94
CA LYS A 251 -19.71 3.66 30.36
C LYS A 251 -20.42 4.48 29.27
N ASP A 252 -19.67 4.98 28.30
CA ASP A 252 -20.19 5.79 27.19
C ASP A 252 -20.45 4.95 25.92
N LEU A 253 -20.21 3.63 25.99
CA LEU A 253 -20.37 2.70 24.87
C LEU A 253 -21.66 1.87 25.05
N ASP A 254 -22.37 1.65 23.93
CA ASP A 254 -23.46 0.68 23.89
C ASP A 254 -22.94 -0.77 23.80
N GLU A 255 -23.83 -1.75 24.01
CA GLU A 255 -23.47 -3.17 24.01
C GLU A 255 -22.90 -3.63 22.65
N GLU A 256 -23.36 -3.08 21.54
CA GLU A 256 -22.87 -3.41 20.20
C GLU A 256 -21.45 -2.89 19.98
N GLN A 257 -21.18 -1.67 20.43
CA GLN A 257 -19.85 -1.05 20.39
C GLN A 257 -18.85 -1.82 21.26
N ILE A 258 -19.25 -2.22 22.46
CA ILE A 258 -18.43 -3.04 23.37
C ILE A 258 -18.12 -4.40 22.71
N ARG A 259 -19.10 -5.04 22.09
CA ARG A 259 -18.92 -6.31 21.38
C ARG A 259 -17.96 -6.18 20.19
N LYS A 260 -18.04 -5.10 19.41
CA LYS A 260 -17.14 -4.83 18.29
C LYS A 260 -15.70 -4.61 18.76
N ILE A 261 -15.51 -3.88 19.85
CA ILE A 261 -14.19 -3.64 20.45
C ILE A 261 -13.57 -4.94 20.98
N ASN A 262 -14.33 -5.79 21.63
CA ASN A 262 -13.85 -7.08 22.16
C ASN A 262 -13.47 -8.07 21.05
N ASN A 263 -14.06 -7.95 19.85
CA ASN A 263 -13.78 -8.81 18.71
C ASN A 263 -12.65 -8.32 17.80
N GLY A 264 -12.08 -7.16 18.08
CA GLY A 264 -10.98 -6.56 17.33
C GLY A 264 -11.16 -5.04 17.32
N PHE A 265 -10.19 -4.34 17.87
CA PHE A 265 -10.25 -2.89 18.02
C PHE A 265 -10.30 -2.21 16.64
N ASP A 266 -11.48 -1.73 16.29
CA ASP A 266 -11.69 -0.88 15.12
C ASP A 266 -12.16 0.50 15.60
N LEU A 267 -11.32 1.53 15.38
CA LEU A 267 -11.65 2.92 15.73
C LEU A 267 -12.92 3.41 15.02
N GLU A 268 -13.22 2.86 13.82
CA GLU A 268 -14.45 3.17 13.10
C GLU A 268 -15.71 2.64 13.80
N SER A 269 -15.56 1.65 14.68
CA SER A 269 -16.67 1.09 15.47
C SER A 269 -17.00 1.91 16.72
N ILE A 270 -16.12 2.83 17.13
CA ILE A 270 -16.37 3.78 18.19
C ILE A 270 -17.21 4.93 17.63
N GLY A 271 -18.41 5.15 18.16
CA GLY A 271 -19.26 6.27 17.74
C GLY A 271 -18.54 7.61 17.86
N PHE A 272 -18.87 8.55 16.96
CA PHE A 272 -18.24 9.89 16.87
C PHE A 272 -18.16 10.61 18.23
N ASP A 273 -19.23 10.54 19.02
CA ASP A 273 -19.31 11.23 20.32
C ASP A 273 -18.33 10.64 21.35
N VAL A 274 -18.11 9.32 21.35
CA VAL A 274 -17.14 8.67 22.23
C VAL A 274 -15.73 8.99 21.79
N ALA A 275 -15.45 8.92 20.47
CA ALA A 275 -14.16 9.29 19.92
C ALA A 275 -13.82 10.75 20.27
N LYS A 276 -14.79 11.66 20.21
CA LYS A 276 -14.64 13.05 20.63
C LYS A 276 -14.33 13.18 22.13
N LYS A 277 -15.06 12.51 23.01
CA LYS A 277 -14.77 12.52 24.46
C LYS A 277 -13.36 12.03 24.78
N ILE A 278 -12.88 10.97 24.10
CA ILE A 278 -11.52 10.46 24.24
C ILE A 278 -10.50 11.49 23.75
N ALA A 279 -10.78 12.14 22.62
CA ALA A 279 -9.91 13.13 22.00
C ALA A 279 -9.77 14.41 22.87
N ASP A 280 -10.88 14.86 23.47
CA ASP A 280 -10.95 16.09 24.27
C ASP A 280 -10.46 15.87 25.73
N ASN A 281 -10.10 14.63 26.11
CA ASN A 281 -9.65 14.35 27.48
C ASN A 281 -8.23 14.87 27.72
N ASN A 282 -8.13 16.00 28.40
CA ASN A 282 -6.87 16.69 28.70
C ASN A 282 -5.92 15.86 29.58
N GLU A 283 -6.43 15.09 30.55
CA GLU A 283 -5.60 14.24 31.42
C GLU A 283 -4.91 13.16 30.61
N ARG A 284 -5.67 12.47 29.72
CA ARG A 284 -5.13 11.48 28.79
C ARG A 284 -4.09 12.09 27.84
N ASN A 285 -4.40 13.23 27.25
CA ASN A 285 -3.50 13.90 26.30
C ASN A 285 -2.19 14.33 26.97
N ASN A 286 -2.26 14.90 28.18
CA ASN A 286 -1.09 15.24 28.98
C ASN A 286 -0.30 13.98 29.38
N LEU A 287 -0.95 12.89 29.73
CA LEU A 287 -0.28 11.63 30.06
C LEU A 287 0.54 11.10 28.89
N ILE A 288 -0.02 11.13 27.68
CA ILE A 288 0.69 10.71 26.44
C ILE A 288 1.95 11.55 26.22
N VAL A 289 1.80 12.87 26.29
CA VAL A 289 2.91 13.81 26.05
C VAL A 289 3.97 13.69 27.14
N ASN A 290 3.58 13.70 28.44
CA ASN A 290 4.51 13.57 29.56
C ASN A 290 5.26 12.22 29.50
N ARG A 291 4.57 11.13 29.15
CA ARG A 291 5.21 9.82 29.02
C ARG A 291 6.32 9.82 27.96
N TYR A 292 6.10 10.48 26.81
CA TYR A 292 7.14 10.66 25.82
C TYR A 292 8.28 11.53 26.35
N VAL A 293 7.99 12.67 26.96
CA VAL A 293 9.00 13.61 27.49
C VAL A 293 9.92 12.93 28.50
N GLU A 294 9.33 12.18 29.43
CA GLU A 294 10.06 11.43 30.48
C GLU A 294 10.95 10.32 29.94
N ASN A 295 10.58 9.77 28.78
CA ASN A 295 11.25 8.61 28.18
C ASN A 295 11.82 8.92 26.78
N LYS A 296 12.10 10.18 26.46
CA LYS A 296 12.53 10.64 25.15
C LYS A 296 13.74 9.87 24.61
N GLU A 297 14.74 9.64 25.44
CA GLU A 297 15.94 8.86 25.12
C GLU A 297 15.61 7.42 24.70
N LYS A 298 14.66 6.78 25.42
CA LYS A 298 14.22 5.41 25.17
C LYS A 298 13.40 5.30 23.89
N TYR A 299 12.48 6.26 23.66
CA TYR A 299 11.54 6.19 22.55
C TYR A 299 12.11 6.75 21.24
N GLY A 300 13.05 7.71 21.32
CA GLY A 300 13.65 8.33 20.13
C GLY A 300 12.62 8.92 19.17
N LYS A 301 12.78 8.68 17.88
CA LYS A 301 11.77 9.06 16.86
C LYS A 301 10.51 8.21 17.03
N SER A 302 9.37 8.87 17.25
CA SER A 302 8.10 8.21 17.58
C SER A 302 6.97 8.66 16.67
N ILE A 303 5.98 7.79 16.46
CA ILE A 303 4.74 8.11 15.78
C ILE A 303 3.61 7.97 16.79
N VAL A 304 2.78 9.00 16.91
CA VAL A 304 1.58 9.00 17.75
C VAL A 304 0.35 8.94 16.87
N PHE A 305 -0.44 7.89 17.03
CA PHE A 305 -1.73 7.76 16.34
C PHE A 305 -2.81 8.41 17.20
N ALA A 306 -3.35 9.51 16.71
CA ALA A 306 -4.42 10.24 17.38
C ALA A 306 -5.80 9.66 17.03
N VAL A 307 -6.79 9.92 17.89
CA VAL A 307 -8.15 9.39 17.75
C VAL A 307 -8.90 10.07 16.60
N ASN A 308 -8.74 11.39 16.46
CA ASN A 308 -9.35 12.21 15.42
C ASN A 308 -8.47 13.43 15.10
N LYS A 309 -8.91 14.30 14.18
CA LYS A 309 -8.12 15.47 13.72
C LYS A 309 -7.90 16.49 14.81
N GLU A 310 -8.90 16.76 15.62
CA GLU A 310 -8.81 17.69 16.76
C GLU A 310 -7.77 17.20 17.76
N ASN A 311 -7.74 15.89 18.01
CA ASN A 311 -6.74 15.28 18.89
C ASN A 311 -5.31 15.36 18.32
N VAL A 312 -5.14 15.28 16.98
CA VAL A 312 -3.84 15.50 16.33
C VAL A 312 -3.32 16.91 16.66
N ILE A 313 -4.15 17.93 16.48
CA ILE A 313 -3.79 19.32 16.75
C ILE A 313 -3.49 19.54 18.24
N ALA A 314 -4.35 19.01 19.12
CA ALA A 314 -4.15 19.13 20.57
C ALA A 314 -2.85 18.49 21.04
N LEU A 315 -2.55 17.27 20.60
CA LEU A 315 -1.30 16.59 20.96
C LEU A 315 -0.07 17.32 20.39
N ASN A 316 -0.12 17.78 19.14
CA ASN A 316 0.97 18.54 18.54
C ASN A 316 1.25 19.84 19.32
N THR A 317 0.21 20.58 19.71
CA THR A 317 0.33 21.77 20.53
C THR A 317 0.99 21.46 21.87
N LEU A 318 0.52 20.42 22.58
CA LEU A 318 1.08 20.01 23.86
C LEU A 318 2.55 19.57 23.75
N PHE A 319 2.94 18.89 22.67
CA PHE A 319 4.35 18.56 22.42
C PHE A 319 5.21 19.82 22.26
N HIS A 320 4.73 20.81 21.48
CA HIS A 320 5.44 22.09 21.31
C HIS A 320 5.58 22.89 22.61
N GLU A 321 4.52 22.93 23.43
CA GLU A 321 4.56 23.55 24.78
C GLU A 321 5.60 22.92 25.69
N LYS A 322 5.91 21.62 25.51
CA LYS A 322 6.96 20.90 26.21
C LYS A 322 8.35 21.01 25.52
N GLY A 323 8.49 21.83 24.50
CA GLY A 323 9.74 22.01 23.75
C GLY A 323 10.10 20.81 22.88
N ILE A 324 9.16 19.95 22.56
CA ILE A 324 9.37 18.81 21.64
C ILE A 324 8.96 19.23 20.24
N ARG A 325 9.89 19.13 19.28
CA ARG A 325 9.58 19.33 17.88
C ARG A 325 8.72 18.16 17.38
N SER A 326 7.53 18.45 16.90
CA SER A 326 6.60 17.47 16.31
C SER A 326 5.91 18.07 15.10
N ASP A 327 5.59 17.22 14.14
CA ASP A 327 4.78 17.51 12.96
C ASP A 327 3.64 16.51 12.88
N PHE A 328 2.62 16.79 12.05
CA PHE A 328 1.50 15.89 11.91
C PHE A 328 1.07 15.70 10.46
N VAL A 329 0.42 14.56 10.20
CA VAL A 329 -0.19 14.23 8.90
C VAL A 329 -1.66 13.95 9.12
N MET A 330 -2.52 14.60 8.34
CA MET A 330 -3.97 14.39 8.33
C MET A 330 -4.46 14.20 6.90
N SER A 331 -5.56 13.46 6.73
CA SER A 331 -6.24 13.41 5.44
C SER A 331 -6.92 14.75 5.14
N ASP A 332 -6.84 15.23 3.90
CA ASP A 332 -7.61 16.40 3.46
C ASP A 332 -9.10 16.14 3.58
N THR A 333 -9.78 16.89 4.43
CA THR A 333 -11.22 17.07 4.35
C THR A 333 -11.47 18.56 4.35
N ARG A 334 -12.26 19.02 3.39
CA ARG A 334 -12.85 20.35 3.44
C ARG A 334 -13.77 20.40 4.63
N ASP A 335 -13.35 21.08 5.67
CA ASP A 335 -14.13 21.21 6.86
C ASP A 335 -14.74 22.62 6.93
N ALA A 336 -15.96 22.67 7.46
CA ALA A 336 -16.81 23.85 7.48
C ALA A 336 -16.31 24.96 8.41
N SER A 337 -15.19 24.79 9.10
CA SER A 337 -14.68 25.69 10.15
C SER A 337 -13.66 26.73 9.69
N GLY A 338 -13.27 26.77 8.40
CA GLY A 338 -12.44 27.85 7.86
C GLY A 338 -11.00 27.91 8.37
N ILE A 339 -10.52 26.90 9.07
CA ILE A 339 -9.12 26.78 9.45
C ILE A 339 -8.33 26.38 8.19
N HIS A 340 -7.38 27.20 7.79
CA HIS A 340 -6.53 26.95 6.64
C HIS A 340 -5.86 25.57 6.78
N ASN A 341 -6.28 24.63 5.96
CA ASN A 341 -5.65 23.33 5.84
C ASN A 341 -4.23 23.53 5.35
N VAL A 342 -3.25 23.18 6.17
CA VAL A 342 -1.90 22.93 5.68
C VAL A 342 -2.02 21.78 4.69
N SER A 343 -1.73 22.03 3.42
CA SER A 343 -1.99 21.06 2.36
C SER A 343 -1.20 19.77 2.63
N SER A 344 -1.75 18.63 2.25
CA SER A 344 -1.07 17.33 2.34
C SER A 344 0.28 17.33 1.60
N LYS A 345 0.51 18.27 0.68
CA LYS A 345 1.77 18.51 -0.01
C LYS A 345 2.83 19.14 0.88
N GLU A 346 2.51 20.21 1.61
CA GLU A 346 3.45 20.85 2.54
C GLU A 346 3.83 19.92 3.69
N ASN A 347 2.88 19.14 4.19
CA ASN A 347 3.13 18.13 5.22
C ASN A 347 4.03 16.99 4.73
N LYS A 348 3.90 16.56 3.46
CA LYS A 348 4.78 15.53 2.85
C LYS A 348 6.19 16.05 2.60
N GLU A 349 6.35 17.29 2.17
CA GLU A 349 7.67 17.90 1.96
C GLU A 349 8.41 18.09 3.30
N ASN A 350 7.71 18.56 4.33
CA ASN A 350 8.27 18.68 5.68
C ASN A 350 8.59 17.30 6.30
N TYR A 351 7.75 16.27 6.06
CA TYR A 351 8.01 14.91 6.53
C TYR A 351 9.26 14.31 5.89
N ASN A 352 9.44 14.50 4.57
CA ASN A 352 10.60 13.98 3.85
C ASN A 352 11.91 14.73 4.17
N GLN A 353 11.84 16.03 4.50
CA GLN A 353 13.02 16.81 4.94
C GLN A 353 13.48 16.48 6.36
N ASN A 354 12.61 15.93 7.19
CA ASN A 354 12.91 15.60 8.60
C ASN A 354 13.35 14.13 8.82
N LEU A 355 13.39 13.32 7.74
CA LEU A 355 13.88 11.94 7.77
C LEU A 355 15.34 11.78 7.33
N ASN A 356 16.01 12.87 6.89
CA ASN A 356 17.44 12.90 6.53
C ASN A 356 18.29 13.40 7.68
#